data_faa958a3e3459c8baa2f67cfcd9f8202
#
_entry.id   faa958a3e3459c8baa2f67cfcd9f8202
#
_cell.length_a   1.000
_cell.length_b   1.000
_cell.length_c   1.000
_cell.angle_alpha   90.00
_cell.angle_beta   90.00
_cell.angle_gamma   90.00
#
_symmetry.space_group_name_H-M   'P 1'
#
loop_
_entity.id
_entity.type
_entity.pdbx_description
1 polymer ?
#
loop_
_entity_poly.entity_id
_entity_poly.type
_entity_poly.pdbx_seq_one_letter_code
_entity_poly.pdbx_strand_id
1 'polypeptide(L)'
;MAASYDPLTSRRGSTRRSALGLIAAAPLVAACSSIQSSLTSLTPNGPTEGPAGPPQQPTAVGSGQVKVGLILPLSGSGNAGVVAQSMKSAAEMALAEFQSPNIQLLIKDDSGTAAGAQQGAQQALEEGAEIVLGPLFALSVPAAAQLTRARGVPMIAFSTDSSVAGRGVYLLSFLPESQVNRIVAYVAGTGKQAYAGLLPESAYGNVVEVAFRQEVARRSGRVVAFEKYGADRSAAVRNVAQALGGADTLLLADDDSAAMVAAADALGAGGANLKRVQLIGTGVWDNPRVHASATMQGGLYAAPDPAGFRAFAGRFRTKFGQEPVRPAALAYDAVALVAALARTQGPQRFAQDVLTNPSGFAGIDGLFRFRSDGTNERGLAVIRVANGGGQTVQASPKSFGT
;
A
#
# COMPACT_ATOMS: atom_id res chain seq x y z
N MET A 1 -26.83 62.30 22.49
CA MET A 1 -25.50 62.81 22.88
C MET A 1 -24.51 61.89 22.18
N ALA A 2 -24.08 62.14 20.95
CA ALA A 2 -23.04 63.09 20.53
C ALA A 2 -21.71 62.73 21.24
N ALA A 3 -20.60 62.45 20.67
CA ALA A 3 -19.94 62.71 19.39
C ALA A 3 -18.80 61.70 19.24
N SER A 4 -18.49 61.06 18.09
CA SER A 4 -17.66 61.60 16.99
C SER A 4 -16.28 62.09 17.40
N TYR A 5 -15.24 61.44 16.90
CA TYR A 5 -14.23 62.09 16.05
C TYR A 5 -13.12 61.11 15.62
N ASP A 6 -13.05 60.85 14.34
CA ASP A 6 -11.88 60.60 13.50
C ASP A 6 -11.27 61.97 13.14
N PRO A 7 -10.20 62.19 12.41
CA PRO A 7 -9.20 61.35 11.74
C PRO A 7 -7.77 61.98 11.61
N LEU A 8 -6.98 61.39 10.72
CA LEU A 8 -5.93 62.00 9.84
C LEU A 8 -4.59 62.36 10.49
N THR A 9 -3.55 62.09 9.95
CA THR A 9 -2.74 62.28 8.73
C THR A 9 -1.27 62.13 9.18
N SER A 10 -0.31 61.79 8.49
CA SER A 10 0.23 61.88 7.17
C SER A 10 1.75 61.77 7.20
N ARG A 11 2.24 61.30 6.08
CA ARG A 11 3.41 61.73 5.30
C ARG A 11 4.79 61.09 5.64
N ARG A 12 5.27 60.31 4.67
CA ARG A 12 6.25 60.66 3.60
C ARG A 12 7.66 61.03 4.04
N GLY A 13 8.62 60.32 3.42
CA GLY A 13 9.99 60.74 3.19
C GLY A 13 10.87 59.51 2.89
N SER A 14 11.09 58.96 1.72
CA SER A 14 11.80 59.44 0.52
C SER A 14 13.17 60.04 0.81
N THR A 15 14.19 59.30 0.41
CA THR A 15 15.40 59.73 -0.35
C THR A 15 16.44 58.60 -0.24
N ARG A 16 16.80 57.89 -1.33
CA ARG A 16 17.74 58.21 -2.43
C ARG A 16 19.16 58.55 -1.97
N ARG A 17 20.06 57.75 -2.46
CA ARG A 17 21.35 58.00 -3.22
C ARG A 17 22.38 56.97 -2.81
N SER A 18 22.82 56.06 -3.69
CA SER A 18 23.77 56.23 -4.81
C SER A 18 25.23 56.46 -4.38
N ALA A 19 26.08 55.52 -4.72
CA ALA A 19 27.49 55.66 -5.17
C ALA A 19 27.96 54.24 -5.45
N LEU A 20 28.19 53.76 -6.64
CA LEU A 20 29.18 54.04 -7.69
C LEU A 20 30.63 53.92 -7.20
N GLY A 21 31.34 53.01 -7.83
CA GLY A 21 32.80 52.83 -7.89
C GLY A 21 33.09 51.47 -8.51
N LEU A 22 33.28 51.33 -9.63
CA LEU A 22 34.07 51.53 -10.86
C LEU A 22 35.56 51.13 -10.76
N ILE A 23 35.98 50.26 -11.72
CA ILE A 23 37.27 50.15 -12.45
C ILE A 23 38.32 49.26 -11.73
N ALA A 24 38.97 48.26 -12.38
CA ALA A 24 39.67 48.18 -13.65
C ALA A 24 39.94 46.71 -13.98
N ALA A 25 39.77 46.30 -15.19
CA ALA A 25 40.67 46.32 -16.37
C ALA A 25 41.56 45.07 -16.51
N ALA A 26 41.39 44.41 -17.62
CA ALA A 26 42.12 43.29 -18.19
C ALA A 26 43.60 43.63 -18.56
N PRO A 27 44.44 42.66 -18.98
CA PRO A 27 44.48 42.48 -20.42
C PRO A 27 44.58 41.00 -20.93
N LEU A 28 44.20 40.91 -22.18
CA LEU A 28 44.43 39.86 -23.16
C LEU A 28 45.91 39.56 -23.36
N VAL A 29 46.27 38.29 -23.56
CA VAL A 29 47.33 37.91 -24.49
C VAL A 29 46.82 36.80 -25.39
N ALA A 30 46.74 37.12 -26.66
CA ALA A 30 46.57 36.22 -27.77
C ALA A 30 47.91 35.59 -28.15
N ALA A 31 47.90 34.31 -28.50
CA ALA A 31 48.94 33.75 -29.37
C ALA A 31 48.29 32.70 -30.29
N CYS A 32 48.18 33.10 -31.54
CA CYS A 32 47.97 32.21 -32.71
C CYS A 32 49.25 31.47 -33.05
N SER A 33 49.09 30.31 -33.58
CA SER A 33 49.82 29.61 -34.66
C SER A 33 49.86 28.12 -34.35
N SER A 34 49.70 27.19 -35.26
CA SER A 34 49.75 27.16 -36.72
C SER A 34 49.15 25.82 -37.19
N ILE A 35 48.54 25.87 -38.33
CA ILE A 35 48.04 24.73 -39.10
C ILE A 35 49.23 23.87 -39.51
N GLN A 36 49.10 22.55 -39.34
CA GLN A 36 49.82 21.63 -40.23
C GLN A 36 48.99 20.36 -40.46
N SER A 37 48.58 20.20 -41.67
CA SER A 37 47.91 19.04 -42.23
C SER A 37 48.84 17.84 -42.22
N SER A 38 48.30 16.68 -41.86
CA SER A 38 48.80 15.40 -42.31
C SER A 38 47.66 14.42 -42.39
N LEU A 39 47.24 14.18 -43.59
CA LEU A 39 46.47 13.01 -44.00
C LEU A 39 47.32 11.77 -43.83
N THR A 40 46.87 10.81 -43.04
CA THR A 40 47.13 9.38 -43.36
C THR A 40 46.26 8.45 -42.51
N SER A 41 45.68 7.49 -43.23
CA SER A 41 45.18 6.18 -42.82
C SER A 41 43.83 6.08 -42.11
N LEU A 42 42.84 5.70 -42.91
CA LEU A 42 41.60 5.02 -42.56
C LEU A 42 41.91 3.71 -41.83
N THR A 43 41.51 3.61 -40.54
CA THR A 43 41.22 2.35 -39.88
C THR A 43 39.84 2.51 -39.24
N PRO A 44 38.92 1.55 -39.35
CA PRO A 44 37.59 1.66 -38.74
C PRO A 44 37.76 1.50 -37.23
N ASN A 45 37.52 2.58 -36.50
CA ASN A 45 37.40 2.53 -35.06
C ASN A 45 36.16 1.71 -34.68
N GLY A 46 36.38 0.71 -33.84
CA GLY A 46 35.34 0.02 -33.14
C GLY A 46 34.50 0.98 -32.28
N PRO A 47 33.33 0.56 -31.81
CA PRO A 47 32.42 1.42 -31.08
C PRO A 47 33.10 1.96 -29.82
N THR A 48 33.20 3.27 -29.73
CA THR A 48 33.55 3.97 -28.48
C THR A 48 32.50 3.67 -27.47
N GLU A 49 32.81 2.87 -26.48
CA GLU A 49 31.99 2.74 -25.27
C GLU A 49 31.84 4.13 -24.66
N GLY A 50 30.65 4.68 -24.71
CA GLY A 50 30.26 5.85 -23.92
C GLY A 50 30.37 5.52 -22.43
N PRO A 51 30.46 6.53 -21.53
CA PRO A 51 30.57 6.28 -20.10
C PRO A 51 29.44 5.31 -19.68
N ALA A 52 29.84 4.21 -19.04
CA ALA A 52 28.91 3.20 -18.55
C ALA A 52 27.86 3.90 -17.69
N GLY A 53 26.58 3.81 -18.11
CA GLY A 53 25.45 4.24 -17.31
C GLY A 53 25.45 3.49 -15.98
N PRO A 54 24.74 3.97 -14.97
CA PRO A 54 24.65 3.27 -13.70
C PRO A 54 24.25 1.80 -13.96
N PRO A 55 24.81 0.85 -13.19
CA PRO A 55 24.58 -0.57 -13.45
C PRO A 55 23.07 -0.85 -13.51
N GLN A 56 22.60 -1.24 -14.67
CA GLN A 56 21.22 -1.60 -14.89
C GLN A 56 20.93 -2.84 -14.03
N GLN A 57 19.97 -2.72 -13.10
CA GLN A 57 19.55 -3.86 -12.31
C GLN A 57 19.06 -4.98 -13.26
N PRO A 58 19.36 -6.24 -12.96
CA PRO A 58 18.93 -7.33 -13.83
C PRO A 58 17.40 -7.29 -13.96
N THR A 59 16.92 -7.26 -15.20
CA THR A 59 15.50 -7.24 -15.53
C THR A 59 14.86 -8.63 -15.42
N ALA A 60 15.66 -9.68 -15.20
CA ALA A 60 15.22 -11.04 -14.99
C ALA A 60 15.99 -11.69 -13.82
N VAL A 61 15.27 -12.41 -12.95
CA VAL A 61 15.83 -13.13 -11.79
C VAL A 61 15.33 -14.56 -11.79
N GLY A 62 16.24 -15.51 -11.57
CA GLY A 62 15.97 -16.94 -11.67
C GLY A 62 16.19 -17.50 -13.07
N SER A 63 16.21 -18.84 -13.19
CA SER A 63 16.51 -19.57 -14.41
C SER A 63 15.46 -20.61 -14.79
N GLY A 64 14.27 -20.54 -14.17
CA GLY A 64 13.18 -21.47 -14.44
C GLY A 64 12.55 -21.28 -15.82
N GLN A 65 11.81 -22.28 -16.28
CA GLN A 65 11.14 -22.25 -17.58
C GLN A 65 9.85 -21.44 -17.58
N VAL A 66 9.18 -21.33 -16.44
CA VAL A 66 7.91 -20.60 -16.27
C VAL A 66 8.21 -19.13 -16.05
N LYS A 67 7.83 -18.30 -17.00
CA LYS A 67 8.08 -16.86 -16.94
C LYS A 67 6.95 -16.14 -16.21
N VAL A 68 7.33 -15.27 -15.29
CA VAL A 68 6.44 -14.54 -14.38
C VAL A 68 6.74 -13.05 -14.47
N GLY A 69 5.82 -12.25 -14.96
CA GLY A 69 5.97 -10.79 -14.94
C GLY A 69 5.82 -10.27 -13.52
N LEU A 70 6.73 -9.41 -13.06
CA LEU A 70 6.62 -8.67 -11.79
C LEU A 70 6.64 -7.18 -12.09
N ILE A 71 5.48 -6.53 -12.00
CA ILE A 71 5.30 -5.11 -12.32
C ILE A 71 5.16 -4.30 -11.04
N LEU A 72 6.09 -3.39 -10.81
CA LEU A 72 6.16 -2.56 -9.59
C LEU A 72 6.62 -1.14 -9.92
N PRO A 73 6.23 -0.11 -9.13
CA PRO A 73 6.64 1.28 -9.34
C PRO A 73 8.07 1.54 -8.83
N LEU A 74 9.08 0.87 -9.43
CA LEU A 74 10.46 0.89 -8.93
C LEU A 74 11.11 2.26 -8.99
N SER A 75 10.79 3.06 -10.01
CA SER A 75 11.20 4.46 -10.15
C SER A 75 10.17 5.46 -9.61
N GLY A 76 9.13 4.97 -8.96
CA GLY A 76 8.09 5.81 -8.36
C GLY A 76 8.67 6.78 -7.32
N SER A 77 8.18 8.01 -7.31
CA SER A 77 8.64 9.05 -6.39
C SER A 77 8.23 8.80 -4.94
N GLY A 78 9.01 9.32 -4.00
CA GLY A 78 8.72 9.27 -2.57
C GLY A 78 8.60 7.84 -2.03
N ASN A 79 7.55 7.59 -1.25
CA ASN A 79 7.32 6.29 -0.63
C ASN A 79 7.03 5.14 -1.61
N ALA A 80 6.54 5.45 -2.82
CA ALA A 80 6.20 4.44 -3.81
C ALA A 80 7.41 3.59 -4.22
N GLY A 81 8.54 4.23 -4.54
CA GLY A 81 9.77 3.55 -4.89
C GLY A 81 10.34 2.71 -3.74
N VAL A 82 10.27 3.22 -2.49
CA VAL A 82 10.71 2.48 -1.30
C VAL A 82 9.89 1.21 -1.11
N VAL A 83 8.57 1.31 -1.23
CA VAL A 83 7.66 0.14 -1.15
C VAL A 83 7.97 -0.85 -2.27
N ALA A 84 8.12 -0.38 -3.51
CA ALA A 84 8.41 -1.22 -4.66
C ALA A 84 9.75 -1.97 -4.53
N GLN A 85 10.81 -1.29 -4.07
CA GLN A 85 12.11 -1.93 -3.84
C GLN A 85 12.04 -2.99 -2.74
N SER A 86 11.31 -2.73 -1.65
CA SER A 86 11.10 -3.72 -0.59
C SER A 86 10.29 -4.93 -1.10
N MET A 87 9.27 -4.70 -1.94
CA MET A 87 8.50 -5.77 -2.58
C MET A 87 9.34 -6.59 -3.56
N LYS A 88 10.18 -5.93 -4.38
CA LYS A 88 11.14 -6.60 -5.28
C LYS A 88 12.10 -7.49 -4.48
N SER A 89 12.72 -6.95 -3.44
CA SER A 89 13.62 -7.74 -2.57
C SER A 89 12.93 -8.93 -1.93
N ALA A 90 11.67 -8.79 -1.51
CA ALA A 90 10.87 -9.89 -0.97
C ALA A 90 10.54 -10.96 -2.01
N ALA A 91 10.23 -10.56 -3.25
CA ALA A 91 10.03 -11.47 -4.38
C ALA A 91 11.30 -12.29 -4.69
N GLU A 92 12.46 -11.64 -4.72
CA GLU A 92 13.76 -12.28 -4.89
C GLU A 92 14.11 -13.22 -3.73
N MET A 93 13.72 -12.83 -2.51
CA MET A 93 13.91 -13.68 -1.33
C MET A 93 13.05 -14.93 -1.42
N ALA A 94 11.78 -14.82 -1.80
CA ALA A 94 10.90 -15.97 -1.98
C ALA A 94 11.44 -16.95 -3.03
N LEU A 95 11.92 -16.41 -4.16
CA LEU A 95 12.54 -17.21 -5.21
C LEU A 95 13.78 -17.97 -4.71
N ALA A 96 14.62 -17.32 -3.91
CA ALA A 96 15.85 -17.91 -3.37
C ALA A 96 15.59 -18.94 -2.26
N GLU A 97 14.54 -18.77 -1.45
CA GLU A 97 14.16 -19.69 -0.38
C GLU A 97 13.37 -20.90 -0.89
N PHE A 98 12.79 -20.82 -2.07
CA PHE A 98 12.01 -21.91 -2.65
C PHE A 98 12.94 -22.95 -3.31
N GLN A 99 12.83 -24.22 -2.90
CA GLN A 99 13.63 -25.30 -3.48
C GLN A 99 13.18 -25.59 -4.92
N SER A 100 14.09 -25.42 -5.88
CA SER A 100 13.86 -25.66 -7.31
C SER A 100 12.64 -24.91 -7.86
N PRO A 101 12.65 -23.57 -7.84
CA PRO A 101 11.46 -22.77 -8.16
C PRO A 101 11.28 -22.74 -9.67
N ASN A 102 11.29 -23.55 -10.47
CA ASN A 102 11.15 -23.57 -11.95
C ASN A 102 10.46 -22.31 -12.55
N ILE A 103 10.70 -21.13 -11.97
CA ILE A 103 10.20 -19.85 -12.45
C ILE A 103 11.33 -18.86 -12.69
N GLN A 104 11.09 -17.92 -13.60
CA GLN A 104 11.92 -16.75 -13.88
C GLN A 104 11.08 -15.49 -13.72
N LEU A 105 11.49 -14.58 -12.84
CA LEU A 105 10.83 -13.29 -12.66
C LEU A 105 11.33 -12.30 -13.72
N LEU A 106 10.40 -11.74 -14.51
CA LEU A 106 10.62 -10.66 -15.45
C LEU A 106 10.21 -9.35 -14.77
N ILE A 107 11.18 -8.61 -14.24
CA ILE A 107 10.93 -7.41 -13.46
C ILE A 107 10.71 -6.23 -14.39
N LYS A 108 9.57 -5.52 -14.21
CA LYS A 108 9.17 -4.35 -15.00
C LYS A 108 8.84 -3.19 -14.07
N ASP A 109 9.29 -2.02 -14.45
CA ASP A 109 8.98 -0.77 -13.75
C ASP A 109 7.76 -0.10 -14.40
N ASP A 110 6.72 0.16 -13.62
CA ASP A 110 5.54 0.91 -14.08
C ASP A 110 5.59 2.40 -13.69
N SER A 111 6.64 2.81 -13.00
CA SER A 111 6.82 4.18 -12.49
C SER A 111 5.61 4.74 -11.74
N GLY A 112 4.71 3.87 -11.26
CA GLY A 112 3.46 4.22 -10.60
C GLY A 112 2.40 4.82 -11.54
N THR A 113 2.46 4.53 -12.85
CA THR A 113 1.55 5.10 -13.85
C THR A 113 0.80 4.03 -14.63
N ALA A 114 -0.39 4.36 -15.14
CA ALA A 114 -1.16 3.47 -15.99
C ALA A 114 -0.42 3.14 -17.30
N ALA A 115 0.25 4.13 -17.92
CA ALA A 115 1.02 3.92 -19.15
C ALA A 115 2.24 3.02 -18.92
N GLY A 116 2.96 3.22 -17.80
CA GLY A 116 4.08 2.35 -17.41
C GLY A 116 3.62 0.92 -17.14
N ALA A 117 2.49 0.74 -16.47
CA ALA A 117 1.92 -0.58 -16.22
C ALA A 117 1.48 -1.29 -17.51
N GLN A 118 0.90 -0.56 -18.46
CA GLN A 118 0.58 -1.07 -19.79
C GLN A 118 1.85 -1.54 -20.51
N GLN A 119 2.89 -0.69 -20.55
CA GLN A 119 4.17 -1.02 -21.18
C GLN A 119 4.86 -2.22 -20.50
N GLY A 120 4.88 -2.26 -19.16
CA GLY A 120 5.46 -3.37 -18.39
C GLY A 120 4.72 -4.68 -18.64
N ALA A 121 3.39 -4.66 -18.72
CA ALA A 121 2.57 -5.83 -19.05
C ALA A 121 2.84 -6.30 -20.50
N GLN A 122 2.90 -5.37 -21.46
CA GLN A 122 3.22 -5.70 -22.84
C GLN A 122 4.57 -6.40 -22.95
N GLN A 123 5.63 -5.83 -22.37
CA GLN A 123 6.96 -6.42 -22.37
C GLN A 123 6.99 -7.81 -21.74
N ALA A 124 6.36 -7.96 -20.54
CA ALA A 124 6.32 -9.24 -19.85
C ALA A 124 5.62 -10.32 -20.71
N LEU A 125 4.52 -9.97 -21.37
CA LEU A 125 3.76 -10.88 -22.25
C LEU A 125 4.53 -11.22 -23.54
N GLU A 126 5.24 -10.29 -24.14
CA GLU A 126 6.11 -10.51 -25.29
C GLU A 126 7.29 -11.43 -24.94
N GLU A 127 7.82 -11.31 -23.73
CA GLU A 127 8.86 -12.21 -23.22
C GLU A 127 8.30 -13.58 -22.80
N GLY A 128 6.98 -13.79 -22.86
CA GLY A 128 6.30 -15.06 -22.62
C GLY A 128 5.85 -15.27 -21.17
N ALA A 129 5.53 -14.23 -20.42
CA ALA A 129 4.97 -14.38 -19.07
C ALA A 129 3.65 -15.15 -19.11
N GLU A 130 3.54 -16.18 -18.26
CA GLU A 130 2.35 -17.01 -18.09
C GLU A 130 1.42 -16.51 -16.98
N ILE A 131 1.93 -15.63 -16.12
CA ILE A 131 1.19 -14.91 -15.07
C ILE A 131 1.89 -13.59 -14.81
N VAL A 132 1.12 -12.57 -14.39
CA VAL A 132 1.65 -11.26 -14.02
C VAL A 132 1.37 -11.01 -12.53
N LEU A 133 2.39 -10.64 -11.76
CA LEU A 133 2.32 -10.18 -10.39
C LEU A 133 2.45 -8.65 -10.34
N GLY A 134 1.57 -7.97 -9.62
CA GLY A 134 1.39 -6.53 -9.72
C GLY A 134 0.31 -6.16 -10.75
N PRO A 135 0.10 -4.84 -10.99
CA PRO A 135 0.73 -3.68 -10.35
C PRO A 135 0.35 -3.46 -8.88
N LEU A 136 1.01 -2.46 -8.26
CA LEU A 136 0.71 -2.06 -6.88
C LEU A 136 -0.49 -1.12 -6.79
N PHE A 137 -0.60 -0.14 -7.67
CA PHE A 137 -1.62 0.92 -7.59
C PHE A 137 -2.87 0.63 -8.39
N ALA A 138 -4.04 0.99 -7.83
CA ALA A 138 -5.34 0.79 -8.47
C ALA A 138 -5.42 1.38 -9.87
N LEU A 139 -4.87 2.59 -10.08
CA LEU A 139 -4.88 3.26 -11.38
C LEU A 139 -4.09 2.49 -12.47
N SER A 140 -3.11 1.70 -12.07
CA SER A 140 -2.25 0.91 -12.97
C SER A 140 -2.87 -0.44 -13.36
N VAL A 141 -3.73 -1.00 -12.49
CA VAL A 141 -4.31 -2.35 -12.69
C VAL A 141 -5.13 -2.47 -13.96
N PRO A 142 -6.08 -1.56 -14.30
CA PRO A 142 -6.89 -1.69 -15.51
C PRO A 142 -6.07 -1.68 -16.80
N ALA A 143 -5.02 -0.87 -16.87
CA ALA A 143 -4.16 -0.74 -18.04
C ALA A 143 -3.37 -2.03 -18.32
N ALA A 144 -2.77 -2.64 -17.31
CA ALA A 144 -2.11 -3.93 -17.41
C ALA A 144 -3.13 -5.06 -17.70
N ALA A 145 -4.29 -5.04 -17.00
CA ALA A 145 -5.33 -6.03 -17.12
C ALA A 145 -5.93 -6.13 -18.53
N GLN A 146 -6.01 -5.04 -19.28
CA GLN A 146 -6.48 -5.04 -20.65
C GLN A 146 -5.63 -5.98 -21.52
N LEU A 147 -4.31 -5.92 -21.39
CA LEU A 147 -3.38 -6.72 -22.17
C LEU A 147 -3.33 -8.18 -21.69
N THR A 148 -3.29 -8.40 -20.39
CA THR A 148 -3.23 -9.75 -19.82
C THR A 148 -4.49 -10.54 -20.13
N ARG A 149 -5.69 -9.93 -20.05
CA ARG A 149 -6.96 -10.55 -20.43
C ARG A 149 -7.02 -10.91 -21.92
N ALA A 150 -6.52 -10.01 -22.80
CA ALA A 150 -6.50 -10.27 -24.25
C ALA A 150 -5.63 -11.48 -24.62
N ARG A 151 -4.63 -11.80 -23.80
CA ARG A 151 -3.74 -12.97 -23.97
C ARG A 151 -4.17 -14.18 -23.13
N GLY A 152 -5.24 -14.07 -22.32
CA GLY A 152 -5.68 -15.13 -21.42
C GLY A 152 -4.69 -15.38 -20.26
N VAL A 153 -3.79 -14.44 -19.96
CA VAL A 153 -2.80 -14.53 -18.90
C VAL A 153 -3.40 -13.95 -17.61
N PRO A 154 -3.47 -14.70 -16.48
CA PRO A 154 -3.98 -14.18 -15.23
C PRO A 154 -3.03 -13.18 -14.59
N MET A 155 -3.59 -12.31 -13.76
CA MET A 155 -2.86 -11.28 -13.03
C MET A 155 -3.20 -11.33 -11.53
N ILE A 156 -2.18 -11.25 -10.68
CA ILE A 156 -2.32 -11.09 -9.22
C ILE A 156 -1.80 -9.70 -8.87
N ALA A 157 -2.71 -8.73 -8.73
CA ALA A 157 -2.38 -7.35 -8.38
C ALA A 157 -2.33 -7.15 -6.86
N PHE A 158 -1.61 -6.09 -6.41
CA PHE A 158 -1.44 -5.78 -4.99
C PHE A 158 -2.29 -4.62 -4.49
N SER A 159 -3.19 -4.12 -5.33
CA SER A 159 -4.09 -3.01 -4.99
C SER A 159 -5.02 -3.35 -3.82
N THR A 160 -5.25 -2.37 -2.95
CA THR A 160 -6.26 -2.43 -1.89
C THR A 160 -7.66 -2.00 -2.34
N ASP A 161 -7.81 -1.55 -3.58
CA ASP A 161 -9.09 -1.16 -4.18
C ASP A 161 -9.76 -2.37 -4.83
N SER A 162 -10.81 -2.88 -4.20
CA SER A 162 -11.56 -4.05 -4.67
C SER A 162 -12.26 -3.82 -6.02
N SER A 163 -12.49 -2.57 -6.43
CA SER A 163 -13.16 -2.24 -7.69
C SER A 163 -12.36 -2.63 -8.95
N VAL A 164 -11.04 -2.81 -8.82
CA VAL A 164 -10.18 -3.21 -9.94
C VAL A 164 -10.06 -4.73 -10.10
N ALA A 165 -10.62 -5.50 -9.16
CA ALA A 165 -10.73 -6.95 -9.24
C ALA A 165 -11.70 -7.39 -10.36
N GLY A 166 -11.57 -8.62 -10.81
CA GLY A 166 -12.49 -9.19 -11.79
C GLY A 166 -11.93 -10.43 -12.47
N ARG A 167 -12.63 -10.91 -13.47
CA ARG A 167 -12.21 -12.10 -14.20
C ARG A 167 -10.77 -11.97 -14.72
N GLY A 168 -9.90 -12.90 -14.30
CA GLY A 168 -8.47 -12.91 -14.67
C GLY A 168 -7.60 -11.90 -13.92
N VAL A 169 -8.19 -11.13 -13.00
CA VAL A 169 -7.47 -10.18 -12.15
C VAL A 169 -7.81 -10.47 -10.69
N TYR A 170 -6.83 -10.98 -9.98
CA TYR A 170 -6.95 -11.35 -8.57
C TYR A 170 -6.19 -10.34 -7.71
N LEU A 171 -6.75 -9.99 -6.56
CA LEU A 171 -6.08 -9.08 -5.62
C LEU A 171 -5.44 -9.88 -4.49
N LEU A 172 -4.15 -9.82 -4.36
CA LEU A 172 -3.44 -10.29 -3.16
C LEU A 172 -3.09 -9.09 -2.31
N SER A 173 -4.00 -8.72 -1.41
CA SER A 173 -3.90 -7.46 -0.67
C SER A 173 -4.52 -7.57 0.73
N PHE A 174 -4.42 -6.48 1.50
CA PHE A 174 -5.11 -6.31 2.78
C PHE A 174 -6.37 -5.48 2.57
N LEU A 175 -7.43 -6.12 2.07
CA LEU A 175 -8.68 -5.43 1.73
C LEU A 175 -9.39 -4.93 3.00
N PRO A 176 -9.72 -3.63 3.08
CA PRO A 176 -10.39 -3.04 4.25
C PRO A 176 -11.73 -3.72 4.56
N GLU A 177 -12.48 -4.14 3.53
CA GLU A 177 -13.76 -4.83 3.67
C GLU A 177 -13.64 -6.13 4.47
N SER A 178 -12.61 -6.93 4.20
CA SER A 178 -12.36 -8.18 4.92
C SER A 178 -12.05 -7.92 6.40
N GLN A 179 -11.33 -6.84 6.69
CA GLN A 179 -10.99 -6.44 8.06
C GLN A 179 -12.21 -5.95 8.82
N VAL A 180 -13.02 -5.10 8.19
CA VAL A 180 -14.29 -4.62 8.75
C VAL A 180 -15.25 -5.77 9.02
N ASN A 181 -15.44 -6.66 8.03
CA ASN A 181 -16.31 -7.82 8.18
C ASN A 181 -15.85 -8.69 9.36
N ARG A 182 -14.56 -8.91 9.49
CA ARG A 182 -13.99 -9.73 10.57
C ARG A 182 -14.21 -9.12 11.95
N ILE A 183 -13.93 -7.81 12.11
CA ILE A 183 -14.03 -7.17 13.43
C ILE A 183 -15.50 -6.97 13.86
N VAL A 184 -16.37 -6.59 12.93
CA VAL A 184 -17.80 -6.43 13.22
C VAL A 184 -18.41 -7.79 13.57
N ALA A 185 -18.09 -8.86 12.83
CA ALA A 185 -18.55 -10.22 13.14
C ALA A 185 -18.11 -10.67 14.54
N TYR A 186 -16.87 -10.36 14.92
CA TYR A 186 -16.35 -10.70 16.24
C TYR A 186 -17.12 -10.01 17.37
N VAL A 187 -17.26 -8.68 17.30
CA VAL A 187 -17.94 -7.94 18.35
C VAL A 187 -19.45 -8.23 18.40
N ALA A 188 -20.10 -8.48 17.27
CA ALA A 188 -21.47 -8.96 17.22
C ALA A 188 -21.63 -10.29 17.97
N GLY A 189 -20.68 -11.23 17.79
CA GLY A 189 -20.63 -12.49 18.53
C GLY A 189 -20.46 -12.34 20.04
N THR A 190 -20.01 -11.16 20.52
CA THR A 190 -19.96 -10.82 21.96
C THR A 190 -21.22 -10.10 22.46
N GLY A 191 -22.29 -10.04 21.65
CA GLY A 191 -23.58 -9.44 22.01
C GLY A 191 -23.70 -7.94 21.71
N LYS A 192 -22.75 -7.34 21.01
CA LYS A 192 -22.80 -5.93 20.60
C LYS A 192 -23.75 -5.74 19.41
N GLN A 193 -24.67 -4.78 19.50
CA GLN A 193 -25.69 -4.56 18.48
C GLN A 193 -25.84 -3.09 18.04
N ALA A 194 -25.37 -2.13 18.85
CA ALA A 194 -25.47 -0.71 18.56
C ALA A 194 -24.09 -0.13 18.20
N TYR A 195 -23.97 0.38 17.00
CA TYR A 195 -22.70 0.78 16.41
C TYR A 195 -22.68 2.26 16.10
N ALA A 196 -21.53 2.89 16.35
CA ALA A 196 -21.20 4.22 15.82
C ALA A 196 -19.97 4.12 14.89
N GLY A 197 -19.80 5.08 14.02
CA GLY A 197 -18.64 5.17 13.12
C GLY A 197 -18.14 6.60 13.01
N LEU A 198 -16.82 6.77 12.97
CA LEU A 198 -16.15 8.03 12.69
C LEU A 198 -14.99 7.74 11.72
N LEU A 199 -15.12 8.20 10.48
CA LEU A 199 -14.24 7.87 9.36
C LEU A 199 -13.75 9.13 8.63
N PRO A 200 -12.64 9.05 7.85
CA PRO A 200 -12.22 10.18 7.02
C PRO A 200 -13.11 10.33 5.78
N GLU A 201 -13.22 11.55 5.27
CA GLU A 201 -13.75 11.85 3.94
C GLU A 201 -12.71 11.51 2.86
N SER A 202 -12.49 10.23 2.63
CA SER A 202 -11.50 9.70 1.68
C SER A 202 -12.04 8.49 0.93
N ALA A 203 -11.35 8.05 -0.11
CA ALA A 203 -11.67 6.80 -0.81
C ALA A 203 -11.65 5.61 0.14
N TYR A 204 -10.65 5.54 1.05
CA TYR A 204 -10.57 4.52 2.09
C TYR A 204 -11.78 4.55 3.03
N GLY A 205 -12.15 5.74 3.54
CA GLY A 205 -13.32 5.92 4.41
C GLY A 205 -14.63 5.49 3.74
N ASN A 206 -14.77 5.73 2.42
CA ASN A 206 -15.95 5.30 1.66
C ASN A 206 -16.05 3.77 1.60
N VAL A 207 -14.95 3.07 1.32
CA VAL A 207 -14.91 1.61 1.27
C VAL A 207 -15.24 1.00 2.65
N VAL A 208 -14.62 1.55 3.70
CA VAL A 208 -14.86 1.12 5.09
C VAL A 208 -16.32 1.36 5.50
N GLU A 209 -16.92 2.50 5.15
CA GLU A 209 -18.34 2.78 5.45
C GLU A 209 -19.27 1.75 4.85
N VAL A 210 -19.10 1.48 3.54
CA VAL A 210 -19.96 0.52 2.83
C VAL A 210 -19.87 -0.86 3.48
N ALA A 211 -18.67 -1.36 3.71
CA ALA A 211 -18.42 -2.63 4.35
C ALA A 211 -19.02 -2.69 5.77
N PHE A 212 -18.84 -1.61 6.54
CA PHE A 212 -19.33 -1.51 7.91
C PHE A 212 -20.86 -1.57 7.98
N ARG A 213 -21.54 -0.75 7.19
CA ARG A 213 -23.01 -0.74 7.16
C ARG A 213 -23.59 -2.09 6.72
N GLN A 214 -22.97 -2.71 5.72
CA GLN A 214 -23.39 -4.02 5.22
C GLN A 214 -23.21 -5.11 6.27
N GLU A 215 -22.05 -5.16 6.92
CA GLU A 215 -21.78 -6.21 7.91
C GLU A 215 -22.59 -6.02 9.20
N VAL A 216 -22.77 -4.77 9.67
CA VAL A 216 -23.65 -4.46 10.80
C VAL A 216 -25.08 -4.93 10.52
N ALA A 217 -25.61 -4.63 9.33
CA ALA A 217 -26.96 -5.10 8.93
C ALA A 217 -27.03 -6.63 8.85
N ARG A 218 -26.01 -7.28 8.29
CA ARG A 218 -25.92 -8.76 8.21
C ARG A 218 -25.93 -9.42 9.58
N ARG A 219 -25.42 -8.73 10.61
CA ARG A 219 -25.42 -9.17 12.01
C ARG A 219 -26.62 -8.70 12.82
N SER A 220 -27.66 -8.20 12.13
CA SER A 220 -28.87 -7.65 12.77
C SER A 220 -28.57 -6.52 13.77
N GLY A 221 -27.46 -5.81 13.58
CA GLY A 221 -27.08 -4.63 14.34
C GLY A 221 -27.70 -3.35 13.78
N ARG A 222 -27.57 -2.26 14.51
CA ARG A 222 -28.00 -0.94 14.07
C ARG A 222 -26.87 0.08 14.18
N VAL A 223 -26.76 0.97 13.20
CA VAL A 223 -25.85 2.13 13.25
C VAL A 223 -26.62 3.28 13.88
N VAL A 224 -26.22 3.71 15.06
CA VAL A 224 -26.88 4.78 15.84
C VAL A 224 -26.30 6.17 15.56
N ALA A 225 -25.02 6.23 15.16
CA ALA A 225 -24.35 7.45 14.72
C ALA A 225 -23.29 7.12 13.69
N PHE A 226 -23.11 8.00 12.71
CA PHE A 226 -22.09 7.84 11.72
C PHE A 226 -21.70 9.21 11.13
N GLU A 227 -20.45 9.57 11.26
CA GLU A 227 -19.93 10.82 10.75
C GLU A 227 -18.65 10.59 9.94
N LYS A 228 -18.44 11.46 8.97
CA LYS A 228 -17.17 11.60 8.27
C LYS A 228 -16.52 12.94 8.60
N TYR A 229 -15.20 12.96 8.60
CA TYR A 229 -14.43 14.16 8.83
C TYR A 229 -13.41 14.42 7.72
N GLY A 230 -13.25 15.70 7.38
CA GLY A 230 -12.16 16.19 6.57
C GLY A 230 -11.03 16.78 7.42
N ALA A 231 -10.41 17.86 6.93
CA ALA A 231 -9.36 18.58 7.67
C ALA A 231 -9.86 19.11 9.03
N ASP A 232 -11.07 19.63 9.10
CA ASP A 232 -11.76 19.98 10.35
C ASP A 232 -12.67 18.82 10.80
N ARG A 233 -12.31 18.21 11.91
CA ARG A 233 -13.04 17.09 12.52
C ARG A 233 -14.01 17.49 13.61
N SER A 234 -14.05 18.78 13.98
CA SER A 234 -14.71 19.26 15.20
C SER A 234 -16.21 18.98 15.23
N ALA A 235 -16.91 19.14 14.11
CA ALA A 235 -18.34 18.88 14.02
C ALA A 235 -18.64 17.38 14.09
N ALA A 236 -17.94 16.56 13.32
CA ALA A 236 -18.10 15.10 13.29
C ALA A 236 -17.83 14.49 14.69
N VAL A 237 -16.76 14.92 15.34
CA VAL A 237 -16.41 14.49 16.71
C VAL A 237 -17.53 14.83 17.69
N ARG A 238 -18.08 16.07 17.67
CA ARG A 238 -19.18 16.45 18.58
C ARG A 238 -20.43 15.62 18.34
N ASN A 239 -20.82 15.42 17.07
CA ASN A 239 -22.02 14.66 16.73
C ASN A 239 -21.91 13.20 17.21
N VAL A 240 -20.78 12.56 16.94
CA VAL A 240 -20.53 11.19 17.41
C VAL A 240 -20.50 11.14 18.94
N ALA A 241 -19.81 12.08 19.61
CA ALA A 241 -19.71 12.10 21.08
C ALA A 241 -21.10 12.17 21.76
N GLN A 242 -22.03 12.98 21.21
CA GLN A 242 -23.39 13.10 21.73
C GLN A 242 -24.19 11.78 21.57
N ALA A 243 -23.97 11.03 20.50
CA ALA A 243 -24.68 9.80 20.20
C ALA A 243 -24.07 8.54 20.86
N LEU A 244 -22.83 8.62 21.36
CA LEU A 244 -22.13 7.46 21.95
C LEU A 244 -22.83 6.83 23.15
N GLY A 245 -23.68 7.55 23.85
CA GLY A 245 -24.48 6.99 24.95
C GLY A 245 -25.41 5.85 24.52
N GLY A 246 -25.80 5.80 23.24
CA GLY A 246 -26.63 4.76 22.64
C GLY A 246 -25.86 3.68 21.87
N ALA A 247 -24.51 3.73 21.85
CA ALA A 247 -23.66 2.80 21.14
C ALA A 247 -22.96 1.81 22.08
N ASP A 248 -22.80 0.57 21.63
CA ASP A 248 -21.96 -0.46 22.27
C ASP A 248 -20.55 -0.46 21.69
N THR A 249 -20.41 0.02 20.46
CA THR A 249 -19.19 -0.11 19.65
C THR A 249 -18.97 1.15 18.82
N LEU A 250 -17.72 1.60 18.72
CA LEU A 250 -17.33 2.71 17.83
C LEU A 250 -16.25 2.24 16.87
N LEU A 251 -16.55 2.27 15.57
CA LEU A 251 -15.56 2.08 14.51
C LEU A 251 -14.78 3.39 14.30
N LEU A 252 -13.47 3.28 14.43
CA LEU A 252 -12.50 4.31 14.06
C LEU A 252 -11.55 3.71 13.01
N ALA A 253 -11.50 4.26 11.81
CA ALA A 253 -10.59 3.78 10.79
C ALA A 253 -10.20 4.93 9.86
N ASP A 254 -8.90 5.18 9.76
CA ASP A 254 -8.29 6.18 8.90
C ASP A 254 -6.95 5.62 8.45
N ASP A 255 -6.62 5.75 7.18
CA ASP A 255 -5.32 5.37 6.63
C ASP A 255 -4.18 6.31 7.09
N ASP A 256 -4.51 7.49 7.61
CA ASP A 256 -3.60 8.31 8.43
C ASP A 256 -3.77 7.98 9.93
N SER A 257 -2.84 7.21 10.47
CA SER A 257 -2.84 6.84 11.89
C SER A 257 -2.72 8.03 12.85
N ALA A 258 -2.10 9.14 12.43
CA ALA A 258 -2.02 10.35 13.25
C ALA A 258 -3.36 11.07 13.31
N ALA A 259 -4.04 11.21 12.17
CA ALA A 259 -5.38 11.79 12.11
C ALA A 259 -6.38 10.97 12.92
N MET A 260 -6.30 9.63 12.82
CA MET A 260 -7.16 8.70 13.56
C MET A 260 -6.98 8.82 15.09
N VAL A 261 -5.75 8.78 15.57
CA VAL A 261 -5.48 8.93 17.02
C VAL A 261 -5.95 10.29 17.50
N ALA A 262 -5.71 11.37 16.74
CA ALA A 262 -6.18 12.70 17.11
C ALA A 262 -7.72 12.80 17.11
N ALA A 263 -8.44 12.04 16.27
CA ALA A 263 -9.90 11.97 16.33
C ALA A 263 -10.39 11.24 17.60
N ALA A 264 -9.73 10.15 17.98
CA ALA A 264 -10.02 9.44 19.23
C ALA A 264 -9.76 10.32 20.47
N ASP A 265 -8.63 11.02 20.50
CA ASP A 265 -8.28 11.93 21.60
C ASP A 265 -9.27 13.09 21.70
N ALA A 266 -9.71 13.65 20.57
CA ALA A 266 -10.71 14.71 20.53
C ALA A 266 -12.08 14.24 21.04
N LEU A 267 -12.50 13.00 20.77
CA LEU A 267 -13.70 12.39 21.36
C LEU A 267 -13.59 12.30 22.88
N GLY A 268 -12.45 11.83 23.40
CA GLY A 268 -12.20 11.76 24.84
C GLY A 268 -12.20 13.15 25.52
N ALA A 269 -11.54 14.13 24.90
CA ALA A 269 -11.50 15.52 25.39
C ALA A 269 -12.89 16.18 25.33
N GLY A 270 -13.74 15.80 24.37
CA GLY A 270 -15.14 16.23 24.24
C GLY A 270 -16.11 15.61 25.22
N GLY A 271 -15.60 14.84 26.23
CA GLY A 271 -16.41 14.24 27.29
C GLY A 271 -17.03 12.88 26.92
N ALA A 272 -16.69 12.29 25.77
CA ALA A 272 -17.14 10.97 25.42
C ALA A 272 -16.51 9.90 26.33
N ASN A 273 -17.34 9.06 26.96
CA ASN A 273 -16.85 7.98 27.81
C ASN A 273 -16.46 6.76 26.96
N LEU A 274 -15.28 6.83 26.36
CA LEU A 274 -14.75 5.79 25.49
C LEU A 274 -14.50 4.44 26.21
N LYS A 275 -14.45 4.42 27.54
CA LYS A 275 -14.32 3.18 28.32
C LYS A 275 -15.60 2.35 28.36
N ARG A 276 -16.76 2.95 28.04
CA ARG A 276 -18.06 2.24 27.99
C ARG A 276 -18.35 1.66 26.60
N VAL A 277 -17.63 2.10 25.58
CA VAL A 277 -17.83 1.74 24.19
C VAL A 277 -16.63 0.93 23.73
N GLN A 278 -16.87 -0.21 23.07
CA GLN A 278 -15.78 -0.98 22.47
C GLN A 278 -15.27 -0.26 21.22
N LEU A 279 -14.05 0.24 21.28
CA LEU A 279 -13.39 0.76 20.09
C LEU A 279 -13.01 -0.39 19.17
N ILE A 280 -13.32 -0.25 17.90
CA ILE A 280 -12.92 -1.22 16.87
C ILE A 280 -12.28 -0.53 15.66
N GLY A 281 -11.42 -1.24 14.95
CA GLY A 281 -10.71 -0.73 13.78
C GLY A 281 -10.27 -1.81 12.81
N THR A 282 -9.59 -1.37 11.79
CA THR A 282 -8.99 -2.21 10.75
C THR A 282 -7.49 -2.42 10.99
N GLY A 283 -6.82 -3.12 10.11
CA GLY A 283 -5.38 -3.38 10.19
C GLY A 283 -4.47 -2.13 10.18
N VAL A 284 -4.98 -0.96 9.83
CA VAL A 284 -4.27 0.32 9.99
C VAL A 284 -3.91 0.62 11.45
N TRP A 285 -4.56 -0.07 12.40
CA TRP A 285 -4.25 0.01 13.83
C TRP A 285 -2.99 -0.78 14.21
N ASP A 286 -2.48 -1.66 13.37
CA ASP A 286 -1.21 -2.34 13.60
C ASP A 286 -0.03 -1.37 13.36
N ASN A 287 0.04 -0.35 14.22
CA ASN A 287 0.93 0.80 14.10
C ASN A 287 1.43 1.22 15.49
N PRO A 288 2.73 1.47 15.65
CA PRO A 288 3.30 1.89 16.94
C PRO A 288 2.62 3.12 17.56
N ARG A 289 2.16 4.09 16.75
CA ARG A 289 1.45 5.28 17.23
C ARG A 289 0.12 4.92 17.88
N VAL A 290 -0.64 4.01 17.28
CA VAL A 290 -1.90 3.52 17.83
C VAL A 290 -1.65 2.73 19.12
N HIS A 291 -0.65 1.87 19.11
CA HIS A 291 -0.28 1.07 20.28
C HIS A 291 0.22 1.92 21.47
N ALA A 292 0.82 3.08 21.21
CA ALA A 292 1.25 4.03 22.25
C ALA A 292 0.15 4.96 22.75
N SER A 293 -0.98 5.08 22.05
CA SER A 293 -2.08 5.97 22.44
C SER A 293 -2.83 5.44 23.66
N ALA A 294 -2.92 6.24 24.71
CA ALA A 294 -3.69 5.89 25.91
C ALA A 294 -5.20 5.74 25.61
N THR A 295 -5.72 6.55 24.70
CA THR A 295 -7.13 6.54 24.29
C THR A 295 -7.50 5.27 23.55
N MET A 296 -6.57 4.68 22.78
CA MET A 296 -6.81 3.50 21.97
C MET A 296 -6.62 2.18 22.75
N GLN A 297 -6.11 2.23 23.99
CA GLN A 297 -5.88 1.01 24.78
C GLN A 297 -7.16 0.20 24.98
N GLY A 298 -7.07 -1.12 24.80
CA GLY A 298 -8.21 -2.04 24.89
C GLY A 298 -9.08 -2.09 23.62
N GLY A 299 -8.85 -1.22 22.66
CA GLY A 299 -9.50 -1.27 21.34
C GLY A 299 -9.16 -2.55 20.59
N LEU A 300 -10.04 -3.00 19.70
CA LEU A 300 -9.89 -4.24 18.95
C LEU A 300 -9.79 -3.93 17.45
N TYR A 301 -8.94 -4.67 16.74
CA TYR A 301 -8.85 -4.55 15.29
C TYR A 301 -8.64 -5.92 14.64
N ALA A 302 -9.00 -6.02 13.36
CA ALA A 302 -8.75 -7.22 12.58
C ALA A 302 -7.54 -7.00 11.67
N ALA A 303 -6.56 -7.88 11.80
CA ALA A 303 -5.35 -7.90 10.98
C ALA A 303 -4.79 -9.34 10.87
N PRO A 304 -3.86 -9.61 9.95
CA PRO A 304 -3.07 -10.83 9.99
C PRO A 304 -2.35 -11.01 11.34
N ASP A 305 -2.12 -12.26 11.74
CA ASP A 305 -1.35 -12.53 12.95
C ASP A 305 0.08 -11.94 12.80
N PRO A 306 0.52 -11.10 13.72
CA PRO A 306 1.81 -10.42 13.60
C PRO A 306 3.03 -11.35 13.70
N ALA A 307 2.86 -12.59 14.17
CA ALA A 307 3.98 -13.53 14.33
C ALA A 307 4.61 -13.92 12.98
N GLY A 308 3.78 -14.15 11.95
CA GLY A 308 4.25 -14.49 10.60
C GLY A 308 5.10 -13.38 9.99
N PHE A 309 4.59 -12.15 10.04
CA PHE A 309 5.34 -11.00 9.53
C PHE A 309 6.62 -10.72 10.32
N ARG A 310 6.62 -10.86 11.66
CA ARG A 310 7.84 -10.70 12.46
C ARG A 310 8.92 -11.71 12.07
N ALA A 311 8.55 -12.97 11.87
CA ALA A 311 9.49 -14.01 11.43
C ALA A 311 10.05 -13.71 10.02
N PHE A 312 9.19 -13.27 9.09
CA PHE A 312 9.59 -12.81 7.76
C PHE A 312 10.54 -11.61 7.84
N ALA A 313 10.20 -10.57 8.62
CA ALA A 313 11.01 -9.37 8.79
C ALA A 313 12.41 -9.69 9.34
N GLY A 314 12.51 -10.65 10.27
CA GLY A 314 13.80 -11.13 10.76
C GLY A 314 14.69 -11.72 9.66
N ARG A 315 14.13 -12.60 8.81
CA ARG A 315 14.86 -13.17 7.66
C ARG A 315 15.23 -12.11 6.63
N PHE A 316 14.29 -11.22 6.33
CA PHE A 316 14.49 -10.12 5.37
C PHE A 316 15.63 -9.21 5.82
N ARG A 317 15.62 -8.77 7.09
CA ARG A 317 16.69 -7.95 7.67
C ARG A 317 18.03 -8.65 7.63
N THR A 318 18.09 -9.93 7.95
CA THR A 318 19.34 -10.72 7.86
C THR A 318 19.88 -10.72 6.43
N LYS A 319 19.02 -10.81 5.42
CA LYS A 319 19.43 -10.90 4.01
C LYS A 319 19.77 -9.55 3.39
N PHE A 320 19.02 -8.49 3.72
CA PHE A 320 19.11 -7.19 3.03
C PHE A 320 19.60 -6.04 3.93
N GLY A 321 19.79 -6.26 5.23
CA GLY A 321 20.28 -5.25 6.17
C GLY A 321 19.27 -4.14 6.51
N GLN A 322 18.00 -4.30 6.12
CA GLN A 322 16.94 -3.29 6.33
C GLN A 322 15.61 -3.93 6.71
N GLU A 323 14.71 -3.18 7.34
CA GLU A 323 13.37 -3.66 7.65
C GLU A 323 12.49 -3.67 6.38
N PRO A 324 11.68 -4.73 6.18
CA PRO A 324 10.71 -4.73 5.09
C PRO A 324 9.52 -3.83 5.43
N VAL A 325 8.96 -3.18 4.41
CA VAL A 325 7.63 -2.57 4.55
C VAL A 325 6.54 -3.65 4.52
N ARG A 326 5.38 -3.37 5.11
CA ARG A 326 4.29 -4.35 5.24
C ARG A 326 3.88 -5.01 3.90
N PRO A 327 3.72 -4.26 2.77
CA PRO A 327 3.40 -4.85 1.48
C PRO A 327 4.44 -5.83 0.92
N ALA A 328 5.66 -5.84 1.42
CA ALA A 328 6.71 -6.77 0.97
C ALA A 328 6.30 -8.25 1.15
N ALA A 329 5.56 -8.57 2.23
CA ALA A 329 5.02 -9.91 2.44
C ALA A 329 4.09 -10.38 1.33
N LEU A 330 3.34 -9.46 0.69
CA LEU A 330 2.44 -9.79 -0.42
C LEU A 330 3.22 -10.26 -1.65
N ALA A 331 4.32 -9.59 -1.98
CA ALA A 331 5.18 -9.98 -3.09
C ALA A 331 5.89 -11.31 -2.83
N TYR A 332 6.34 -11.54 -1.59
CA TYR A 332 6.87 -12.84 -1.16
C TYR A 332 5.84 -13.95 -1.35
N ASP A 333 4.62 -13.76 -0.82
CA ASP A 333 3.53 -14.74 -0.90
C ASP A 333 3.12 -15.02 -2.35
N ALA A 334 3.06 -13.99 -3.20
CA ALA A 334 2.72 -14.13 -4.62
C ALA A 334 3.75 -15.00 -5.35
N VAL A 335 5.04 -14.75 -5.15
CA VAL A 335 6.11 -15.54 -5.79
C VAL A 335 6.16 -16.95 -5.25
N ALA A 336 6.02 -17.14 -3.93
CA ALA A 336 5.97 -18.46 -3.30
C ALA A 336 4.78 -19.28 -3.83
N LEU A 337 3.60 -18.66 -3.96
CA LEU A 337 2.41 -19.29 -4.55
C LEU A 337 2.68 -19.73 -5.98
N VAL A 338 3.16 -18.82 -6.83
CA VAL A 338 3.42 -19.10 -8.24
C VAL A 338 4.47 -20.20 -8.41
N ALA A 339 5.54 -20.20 -7.61
CA ALA A 339 6.55 -21.25 -7.61
C ALA A 339 5.97 -22.61 -7.19
N ALA A 340 5.10 -22.62 -6.18
CA ALA A 340 4.42 -23.85 -5.75
C ALA A 340 3.50 -24.40 -6.84
N LEU A 341 2.68 -23.54 -7.47
CA LEU A 341 1.78 -23.94 -8.56
C LEU A 341 2.55 -24.38 -9.80
N ALA A 342 3.62 -23.70 -10.17
CA ALA A 342 4.49 -24.09 -11.28
C ALA A 342 5.07 -25.50 -11.10
N ARG A 343 5.33 -25.91 -9.86
CA ARG A 343 5.86 -27.25 -9.54
C ARG A 343 4.78 -28.33 -9.50
N THR A 344 3.55 -28.00 -9.08
CA THR A 344 2.54 -29.02 -8.70
C THR A 344 1.39 -29.16 -9.67
N GLN A 345 1.09 -28.16 -10.53
CA GLN A 345 -0.16 -28.11 -11.31
C GLN A 345 0.03 -28.34 -12.82
N GLY A 346 1.24 -28.62 -13.27
CA GLY A 346 1.50 -28.89 -14.70
C GLY A 346 1.06 -27.75 -15.63
N PRO A 347 0.49 -28.05 -16.80
CA PRO A 347 0.12 -27.02 -17.77
C PRO A 347 -1.02 -26.07 -17.33
N GLN A 348 -1.89 -26.51 -16.44
CA GLN A 348 -3.04 -25.74 -15.95
C GLN A 348 -2.72 -24.93 -14.67
N ARG A 349 -1.42 -24.73 -14.41
CA ARG A 349 -0.88 -24.16 -13.15
C ARG A 349 -1.52 -22.84 -12.71
N PHE A 350 -2.01 -22.03 -13.63
CA PHE A 350 -2.61 -20.73 -13.34
C PHE A 350 -4.07 -20.64 -13.85
N ALA A 351 -4.72 -21.79 -14.06
CA ALA A 351 -6.13 -21.82 -14.41
C ALA A 351 -6.98 -21.22 -13.26
N GLN A 352 -8.16 -20.70 -13.61
CA GLN A 352 -9.03 -20.02 -12.64
C GLN A 352 -9.38 -20.90 -11.44
N ASP A 353 -9.74 -22.16 -11.67
CA ASP A 353 -10.08 -23.13 -10.62
C ASP A 353 -8.90 -23.43 -9.69
N VAL A 354 -7.68 -23.44 -10.21
CA VAL A 354 -6.45 -23.58 -9.40
C VAL A 354 -6.24 -22.34 -8.55
N LEU A 355 -6.34 -21.13 -9.14
CA LEU A 355 -6.15 -19.88 -8.41
C LEU A 355 -7.26 -19.62 -7.39
N THR A 356 -8.50 -20.00 -7.69
CA THR A 356 -9.64 -19.84 -6.78
C THR A 356 -9.92 -21.07 -5.92
N ASN A 357 -8.90 -21.86 -5.63
CA ASN A 357 -9.01 -23.04 -4.76
C ASN A 357 -9.71 -22.67 -3.43
N PRO A 358 -10.85 -23.31 -3.10
CA PRO A 358 -11.63 -22.95 -1.91
C PRO A 358 -10.86 -23.20 -0.60
N SER A 359 -9.92 -24.16 -0.58
CA SER A 359 -9.06 -24.37 0.59
C SER A 359 -8.07 -23.24 0.82
N GLY A 360 -7.80 -22.43 -0.20
CA GLY A 360 -6.86 -21.32 -0.13
C GLY A 360 -5.39 -21.75 -0.10
N PHE A 361 -4.54 -20.82 0.25
CA PHE A 361 -3.09 -20.90 0.26
C PHE A 361 -2.53 -20.35 1.57
N ALA A 362 -1.45 -20.93 2.04
CA ALA A 362 -0.73 -20.44 3.20
C ALA A 362 0.33 -19.41 2.77
N GLY A 363 0.36 -18.27 3.43
CA GLY A 363 1.35 -17.21 3.23
C GLY A 363 1.97 -16.75 4.55
N ILE A 364 2.84 -15.75 4.47
CA ILE A 364 3.48 -15.08 5.61
C ILE A 364 2.41 -14.54 6.58
N ASP A 365 1.36 -13.95 6.02
CA ASP A 365 0.26 -13.33 6.75
C ASP A 365 -0.92 -14.28 6.97
N GLY A 366 -0.63 -15.58 7.05
CA GLY A 366 -1.62 -16.61 7.28
C GLY A 366 -2.33 -17.06 6.01
N LEU A 367 -3.49 -17.69 6.21
CA LEU A 367 -4.27 -18.27 5.14
C LEU A 367 -4.95 -17.18 4.28
N PHE A 368 -4.94 -17.38 2.95
CA PHE A 368 -5.71 -16.54 2.02
C PHE A 368 -6.27 -17.39 0.88
N ARG A 369 -7.35 -16.93 0.26
CA ARG A 369 -7.88 -17.49 -0.99
C ARG A 369 -8.37 -16.38 -1.91
N PHE A 370 -8.32 -16.61 -3.22
CA PHE A 370 -8.99 -15.75 -4.17
C PHE A 370 -10.43 -16.21 -4.40
N ARG A 371 -11.32 -15.26 -4.59
CA ARG A 371 -12.72 -15.48 -4.95
C ARG A 371 -12.90 -15.39 -6.46
N SER A 372 -14.01 -15.89 -6.96
CA SER A 372 -14.35 -15.85 -8.39
C SER A 372 -14.51 -14.42 -8.94
N ASP A 373 -14.82 -13.45 -8.07
CA ASP A 373 -14.88 -12.03 -8.40
C ASP A 373 -13.51 -11.34 -8.44
N GLY A 374 -12.43 -12.06 -8.15
CA GLY A 374 -11.05 -11.58 -8.13
C GLY A 374 -10.63 -10.95 -6.80
N THR A 375 -11.54 -10.74 -5.85
CA THR A 375 -11.16 -10.29 -4.49
C THR A 375 -10.49 -11.43 -3.72
N ASN A 376 -9.83 -11.10 -2.61
CA ASN A 376 -9.33 -12.12 -1.70
C ASN A 376 -10.14 -12.19 -0.40
N GLU A 377 -10.03 -13.32 0.24
CA GLU A 377 -10.40 -13.52 1.63
C GLU A 377 -9.16 -13.94 2.42
N ARG A 378 -8.96 -13.35 3.59
CA ARG A 378 -7.84 -13.68 4.48
C ARG A 378 -8.32 -14.20 5.82
N GLY A 379 -7.58 -15.16 6.35
CA GLY A 379 -7.70 -15.55 7.74
C GLY A 379 -7.12 -14.45 8.64
N LEU A 380 -7.99 -13.62 9.23
CA LEU A 380 -7.58 -12.52 10.07
C LEU A 380 -7.74 -12.86 11.56
N ALA A 381 -6.72 -12.51 12.36
CA ALA A 381 -6.81 -12.51 13.82
C ALA A 381 -7.65 -11.31 14.29
N VAL A 382 -8.16 -11.38 15.52
CA VAL A 382 -8.61 -10.20 16.25
C VAL A 382 -7.56 -9.86 17.30
N ILE A 383 -7.12 -8.62 17.29
CA ILE A 383 -6.00 -8.13 18.06
C ILE A 383 -6.49 -6.99 18.94
N ARG A 384 -6.04 -6.98 20.20
CA ARG A 384 -6.28 -5.90 21.16
C ARG A 384 -5.09 -4.95 21.16
N VAL A 385 -5.36 -3.66 21.12
CA VAL A 385 -4.36 -2.62 21.38
C VAL A 385 -3.92 -2.74 22.84
N ALA A 386 -2.64 -3.00 23.06
CA ALA A 386 -2.02 -3.08 24.35
C ALA A 386 -0.75 -2.24 24.37
N ASN A 387 -0.30 -1.87 25.57
CA ASN A 387 0.92 -1.11 25.73
C ASN A 387 2.12 -1.93 25.20
N GLY A 388 2.84 -1.37 24.24
CA GLY A 388 3.98 -2.04 23.61
C GLY A 388 3.64 -2.93 22.42
N GLY A 389 2.38 -3.00 21.95
CA GLY A 389 2.01 -3.73 20.74
C GLY A 389 0.61 -4.31 20.73
N GLY A 390 0.31 -5.07 19.68
CA GLY A 390 -0.95 -5.79 19.55
C GLY A 390 -0.92 -7.14 20.27
N GLN A 391 -1.96 -7.44 21.05
CA GLN A 391 -2.18 -8.74 21.70
C GLN A 391 -3.28 -9.51 20.97
N THR A 392 -3.00 -10.68 20.42
CA THR A 392 -3.99 -11.55 19.78
C THR A 392 -4.99 -12.05 20.82
N VAL A 393 -6.28 -11.71 20.63
CA VAL A 393 -7.41 -12.16 21.47
C VAL A 393 -8.19 -13.29 20.81
N GLN A 394 -8.18 -13.35 19.47
CA GLN A 394 -8.68 -14.48 18.72
C GLN A 394 -7.73 -14.76 17.55
N ALA A 395 -7.20 -15.96 17.49
CA ALA A 395 -6.28 -16.36 16.43
C ALA A 395 -6.95 -16.36 15.04
N SER A 396 -6.13 -16.25 14.02
CA SER A 396 -6.55 -16.46 12.63
C SER A 396 -7.09 -17.88 12.43
N PRO A 397 -8.12 -18.07 11.59
CA PRO A 397 -8.57 -19.41 11.22
C PRO A 397 -7.46 -20.18 10.51
N LYS A 398 -7.37 -21.48 10.76
CA LYS A 398 -6.40 -22.38 10.11
C LYS A 398 -6.96 -23.02 8.82
N SER A 399 -8.23 -22.84 8.54
CA SER A 399 -8.92 -23.25 7.32
C SER A 399 -10.08 -22.31 7.03
N PHE A 400 -10.41 -22.16 5.75
CA PHE A 400 -11.69 -21.57 5.40
C PHE A 400 -12.79 -22.62 5.59
N GLY A 401 -13.87 -22.25 6.25
CA GLY A 401 -15.06 -23.10 6.30
C GLY A 401 -15.56 -23.40 4.88
N THR A 402 -15.94 -24.63 4.66
CA THR A 402 -16.61 -25.09 3.43
C THR A 402 -18.02 -24.55 3.35
#